data_ecad2f92e1444b25f3bc1e39ac9e31fe
#
_entry.id   ecad2f92e1444b25f3bc1e39ac9e31fe
#
_cell.length_a   1.000
_cell.length_b   1.000
_cell.length_c   1.000
_cell.angle_alpha   90.00
_cell.angle_beta   90.00
_cell.angle_gamma   90.00
#
_symmetry.space_group_name_H-M   'P 1'
#
loop_
_entity.id
_entity.type
_entity.pdbx_description
1 polymer ?
#
loop_
_entity_poly.entity_id
_entity_poly.type
_entity_poly.pdbx_seq_one_letter_code
_entity_poly.pdbx_strand_id
1 'polypeptide(L)'
;MCAALGIELEELSDWNCCGATHVSNELVAAGLAARNMAQTDLPIMTPCSICYSNLRSAAQRLEDVEVRERVNAVLDQKYIGANIRHALDVILESLAKKDERIVLPLKELKVAPYYGCLLTRPAGLYSPQFPTILEELIGRLEAQPVALRHKTSCCGGPIFMPQEKAANDIAFAILAEAKAAGAEVIVTVCPLCHLMLDAKQKVLEQKMGREIGIPVLYVTQLVGIALGLGPEELGLFMNSVSPMPVVERAYERIAKE
;
A
#
# COMPACT_ATOMS: atom_id res chain seq x y z
N MET A 1 9.44 -11.58 0.68
CA MET A 1 9.99 -10.26 0.29
C MET A 1 10.83 -9.65 1.41
N CYS A 2 10.31 -9.36 2.61
CA CYS A 2 11.12 -8.77 3.70
C CYS A 2 12.37 -9.61 4.04
N ALA A 3 12.24 -10.91 4.19
CA ALA A 3 13.38 -11.80 4.42
C ALA A 3 14.44 -11.72 3.30
N ALA A 4 14.01 -11.64 2.03
CA ALA A 4 14.94 -11.46 0.91
C ALA A 4 15.66 -10.11 0.93
N LEU A 5 15.08 -9.10 1.58
CA LEU A 5 15.74 -7.81 1.82
C LEU A 5 16.57 -7.76 3.11
N GLY A 6 16.63 -8.85 3.88
CA GLY A 6 17.29 -8.89 5.17
C GLY A 6 16.56 -8.09 6.26
N ILE A 7 15.25 -7.84 6.07
CA ILE A 7 14.40 -7.19 7.05
C ILE A 7 13.81 -8.27 7.95
N GLU A 8 14.22 -8.27 9.21
CA GLU A 8 13.66 -9.15 10.23
C GLU A 8 12.36 -8.54 10.75
N LEU A 9 11.31 -9.37 10.82
CA LEU A 9 9.99 -8.98 11.31
C LEU A 9 9.59 -9.90 12.47
N GLU A 10 9.04 -9.27 13.51
CA GLU A 10 8.39 -9.94 14.62
C GLU A 10 6.90 -9.59 14.58
N GLU A 11 6.04 -10.59 14.60
CA GLU A 11 4.59 -10.37 14.64
C GLU A 11 4.14 -10.06 16.06
N LEU A 12 3.30 -9.02 16.22
CA LEU A 12 2.66 -8.74 17.50
C LEU A 12 1.81 -9.93 17.92
N SER A 13 1.99 -10.41 19.15
CA SER A 13 1.36 -11.66 19.64
C SER A 13 -0.16 -11.59 19.75
N ASP A 14 -0.70 -10.39 20.02
CA ASP A 14 -2.13 -10.16 20.27
C ASP A 14 -2.59 -8.86 19.58
N TRP A 15 -2.41 -8.79 18.27
CA TRP A 15 -2.82 -7.65 17.49
C TRP A 15 -4.33 -7.62 17.24
N ASN A 16 -4.87 -6.42 17.06
CA ASN A 16 -6.24 -6.16 16.65
C ASN A 16 -6.28 -5.20 15.46
N CYS A 17 -7.45 -5.07 14.83
CA CYS A 17 -7.67 -4.06 13.80
C CYS A 17 -7.31 -2.67 14.34
N CYS A 18 -6.62 -1.85 13.51
CA CYS A 18 -6.24 -0.48 13.86
C CYS A 18 -7.43 0.47 14.09
N GLY A 19 -8.68 -0.01 13.96
CA GLY A 19 -9.90 0.80 14.05
C GLY A 19 -10.29 1.47 12.73
N ALA A 20 -9.35 1.63 11.79
CA ALA A 20 -9.52 2.14 10.43
C ALA A 20 -10.75 3.09 10.25
N THR A 21 -11.46 2.95 9.14
CA THR A 21 -12.66 3.76 8.81
C THR A 21 -13.95 3.24 9.44
N HIS A 22 -13.87 2.16 10.24
CA HIS A 22 -15.06 1.48 10.81
C HIS A 22 -15.48 2.04 12.17
N VAL A 23 -14.54 2.67 12.89
CA VAL A 23 -14.78 3.18 14.23
C VAL A 23 -14.99 4.68 14.16
N SER A 24 -16.22 5.12 14.39
CA SER A 24 -16.59 6.54 14.38
C SER A 24 -16.22 7.27 15.66
N ASN A 25 -16.10 6.55 16.79
CA ASN A 25 -15.67 7.14 18.05
C ASN A 25 -14.14 7.24 18.09
N GLU A 26 -13.64 8.46 18.09
CA GLU A 26 -12.21 8.75 18.03
C GLU A 26 -11.40 8.26 19.24
N LEU A 27 -11.99 8.24 20.43
CA LEU A 27 -11.34 7.71 21.63
C LEU A 27 -11.21 6.18 21.56
N VAL A 28 -12.25 5.50 21.06
CA VAL A 28 -12.22 4.04 20.84
C VAL A 28 -11.18 3.70 19.76
N ALA A 29 -11.15 4.46 18.66
CA ALA A 29 -10.14 4.26 17.60
C ALA A 29 -8.71 4.44 18.15
N ALA A 30 -8.48 5.48 18.96
CA ALA A 30 -7.20 5.70 19.63
C ALA A 30 -6.85 4.56 20.60
N GLY A 31 -7.82 4.02 21.33
CA GLY A 31 -7.63 2.88 22.23
C GLY A 31 -7.25 1.60 21.51
N LEU A 32 -7.92 1.26 20.40
CA LEU A 32 -7.59 0.10 19.56
C LEU A 32 -6.17 0.22 18.96
N ALA A 33 -5.81 1.41 18.48
CA ALA A 33 -4.47 1.67 17.99
C ALA A 33 -3.41 1.58 19.10
N ALA A 34 -3.70 2.19 20.27
CA ALA A 34 -2.81 2.18 21.44
C ALA A 34 -2.55 0.76 21.95
N ARG A 35 -3.56 -0.12 21.93
CA ARG A 35 -3.43 -1.52 22.32
C ARG A 35 -2.40 -2.26 21.46
N ASN A 36 -2.38 -2.03 20.15
CA ASN A 36 -1.34 -2.57 19.29
C ASN A 36 0.02 -1.95 19.57
N MET A 37 0.06 -0.62 19.71
CA MET A 37 1.31 0.12 19.90
C MET A 37 1.98 -0.13 21.26
N ALA A 38 1.21 -0.52 22.26
CA ALA A 38 1.73 -0.80 23.61
C ALA A 38 2.41 -2.18 23.74
N GLN A 39 2.29 -3.06 22.73
CA GLN A 39 2.84 -4.42 22.81
C GLN A 39 4.34 -4.50 22.51
N THR A 40 4.95 -3.43 22.02
CA THR A 40 6.38 -3.45 21.64
C THR A 40 7.01 -2.08 21.74
N ASP A 41 8.29 -2.06 22.07
CA ASP A 41 9.16 -0.88 22.00
C ASP A 41 9.89 -0.79 20.65
N LEU A 42 9.76 -1.82 19.78
CA LEU A 42 10.35 -1.83 18.45
C LEU A 42 9.54 -0.95 17.49
N PRO A 43 10.14 -0.48 16.38
CA PRO A 43 9.41 0.20 15.34
C PRO A 43 8.31 -0.69 14.73
N ILE A 44 7.09 -0.18 14.68
CA ILE A 44 5.94 -0.88 14.09
C ILE A 44 5.89 -0.61 12.61
N MET A 45 6.09 -1.64 11.79
CA MET A 45 5.94 -1.56 10.35
C MET A 45 4.52 -1.96 9.94
N THR A 46 3.88 -1.17 9.10
CA THR A 46 2.59 -1.51 8.49
C THR A 46 2.62 -1.40 6.96
N PRO A 47 2.15 -2.42 6.22
CA PRO A 47 2.07 -2.37 4.75
C PRO A 47 0.78 -1.72 4.24
N CYS A 48 -0.04 -1.17 5.12
CA CYS A 48 -1.35 -0.60 4.83
C CYS A 48 -1.40 0.89 5.14
N SER A 49 -1.63 1.72 4.13
CA SER A 49 -1.72 3.19 4.30
C SER A 49 -2.83 3.61 5.25
N ILE A 50 -3.95 2.86 5.33
CA ILE A 50 -5.03 3.13 6.29
C ILE A 50 -4.54 2.89 7.72
N CYS A 51 -3.92 1.73 7.97
CA CYS A 51 -3.37 1.40 9.29
C CYS A 51 -2.29 2.41 9.68
N TYR A 52 -1.38 2.74 8.76
CA TYR A 52 -0.34 3.74 8.98
C TYR A 52 -0.91 5.09 9.39
N SER A 53 -1.89 5.62 8.63
CA SER A 53 -2.55 6.89 8.93
C SER A 53 -3.26 6.84 10.29
N ASN A 54 -3.96 5.74 10.58
CA ASN A 54 -4.74 5.62 11.82
C ASN A 54 -3.85 5.48 13.06
N LEU A 55 -2.79 4.66 12.99
CA LEU A 55 -1.83 4.53 14.09
C LEU A 55 -1.13 5.86 14.37
N ARG A 56 -0.72 6.59 13.33
CA ARG A 56 -0.09 7.92 13.50
C ARG A 56 -1.05 8.96 14.08
N SER A 57 -2.29 9.01 13.58
CA SER A 57 -3.30 9.93 14.12
C SER A 57 -3.61 9.62 15.57
N ALA A 58 -3.67 8.33 15.93
CA ALA A 58 -3.85 7.91 17.32
C ALA A 58 -2.64 8.29 18.17
N ALA A 59 -1.42 8.07 17.72
CA ALA A 59 -0.20 8.46 18.43
C ALA A 59 -0.16 9.97 18.68
N GLN A 60 -0.50 10.79 17.68
CA GLN A 60 -0.59 12.24 17.82
C GLN A 60 -1.65 12.66 18.85
N ARG A 61 -2.82 12.01 18.83
CA ARG A 61 -3.90 12.29 19.80
C ARG A 61 -3.50 11.92 21.24
N LEU A 62 -2.70 10.84 21.38
CA LEU A 62 -2.18 10.37 22.67
C LEU A 62 -1.01 11.21 23.20
N GLU A 63 -0.57 12.26 22.50
CA GLU A 63 0.31 13.30 23.05
C GLU A 63 -0.43 14.11 24.13
N ASP A 64 -1.77 14.25 24.00
CA ASP A 64 -2.60 14.80 25.05
C ASP A 64 -2.62 13.85 26.27
N VAL A 65 -2.21 14.38 27.41
CA VAL A 65 -2.04 13.61 28.65
C VAL A 65 -3.38 13.04 29.14
N GLU A 66 -4.45 13.84 29.09
CA GLU A 66 -5.77 13.41 29.57
C GLU A 66 -6.32 12.27 28.69
N VAL A 67 -6.20 12.39 27.37
CA VAL A 67 -6.61 11.34 26.43
C VAL A 67 -5.79 10.08 26.65
N ARG A 68 -4.47 10.20 26.83
CA ARG A 68 -3.58 9.07 27.07
C ARG A 68 -3.89 8.36 28.39
N GLU A 69 -4.15 9.10 29.46
CA GLU A 69 -4.51 8.52 30.76
C GLU A 69 -5.83 7.74 30.69
N ARG A 70 -6.84 8.31 30.01
CA ARG A 70 -8.13 7.65 29.79
C ARG A 70 -7.99 6.36 28.99
N VAL A 71 -7.18 6.37 27.94
CA VAL A 71 -6.89 5.17 27.13
C VAL A 71 -6.12 4.15 27.96
N ASN A 72 -5.06 4.58 28.65
CA ASN A 72 -4.23 3.70 29.47
C ASN A 72 -4.99 3.09 30.67
N ALA A 73 -6.08 3.71 31.12
CA ALA A 73 -6.91 3.15 32.21
C ALA A 73 -7.62 1.84 31.83
N VAL A 74 -7.77 1.55 30.52
CA VAL A 74 -8.45 0.36 30.00
C VAL A 74 -7.53 -0.60 29.25
N LEU A 75 -6.24 -0.29 29.12
CA LEU A 75 -5.26 -1.14 28.48
C LEU A 75 -4.51 -2.03 29.49
N ASP A 76 -4.28 -3.29 29.12
CA ASP A 76 -3.45 -4.22 29.91
C ASP A 76 -1.99 -3.76 29.97
N GLN A 77 -1.47 -3.24 28.84
CA GLN A 77 -0.16 -2.63 28.71
C GLN A 77 -0.30 -1.15 28.40
N LYS A 78 0.40 -0.31 29.15
CA LYS A 78 0.32 1.15 28.97
C LYS A 78 1.04 1.60 27.71
N TYR A 79 0.37 2.40 26.91
CA TYR A 79 1.00 3.12 25.83
C TYR A 79 1.90 4.24 26.36
N ILE A 80 3.17 4.22 25.97
CA ILE A 80 4.20 5.20 26.36
C ILE A 80 4.79 5.95 25.16
N GLY A 81 4.43 5.55 23.93
CA GLY A 81 4.92 6.07 22.65
C GLY A 81 5.07 4.95 21.65
N ALA A 82 5.19 5.28 20.37
CA ALA A 82 5.47 4.29 19.33
C ALA A 82 6.17 4.94 18.12
N ASN A 83 7.07 4.20 17.50
CA ASN A 83 7.66 4.55 16.21
C ASN A 83 6.91 3.79 15.11
N ILE A 84 6.11 4.50 14.32
CA ILE A 84 5.25 3.91 13.29
C ILE A 84 5.84 4.20 11.93
N ARG A 85 6.07 3.14 11.15
CA ARG A 85 6.66 3.21 9.82
C ARG A 85 5.76 2.56 8.78
N HIS A 86 5.69 3.14 7.59
CA HIS A 86 5.08 2.46 6.45
C HIS A 86 6.09 1.49 5.82
N ALA A 87 5.62 0.33 5.35
CA ALA A 87 6.49 -0.66 4.70
C ALA A 87 7.26 -0.08 3.50
N LEU A 88 6.69 0.89 2.79
CA LEU A 88 7.34 1.56 1.67
C LEU A 88 8.66 2.25 2.08
N ASP A 89 8.69 2.91 3.25
CA ASP A 89 9.91 3.55 3.75
C ASP A 89 10.98 2.53 4.09
N VAL A 90 10.57 1.47 4.80
CA VAL A 90 11.49 0.41 5.23
C VAL A 90 12.08 -0.33 4.03
N ILE A 91 11.26 -0.61 3.01
CA ILE A 91 11.71 -1.21 1.76
C ILE A 91 12.70 -0.29 1.04
N LEU A 92 12.35 0.99 0.89
CA LEU A 92 13.19 1.93 0.15
C LEU A 92 14.53 2.18 0.85
N GLU A 93 14.55 2.21 2.18
CA GLU A 93 15.79 2.32 2.96
C GLU A 93 16.68 1.07 2.85
N SER A 94 16.07 -0.11 2.74
CA SER A 94 16.81 -1.37 2.60
C SER A 94 17.35 -1.61 1.19
N LEU A 95 16.80 -0.95 0.16
CA LEU A 95 17.25 -1.08 -1.22
C LEU A 95 18.29 0.00 -1.56
N ALA A 96 19.47 -0.40 -2.01
CA ALA A 96 20.45 0.52 -2.59
C ALA A 96 19.99 1.00 -3.98
N LYS A 97 20.57 2.10 -4.50
CA LYS A 97 20.28 2.60 -5.85
C LYS A 97 20.65 1.59 -6.96
N LYS A 98 21.66 0.78 -6.70
CA LYS A 98 22.01 -0.41 -7.48
C LYS A 98 22.17 -1.54 -6.47
N ASP A 99 21.18 -2.39 -6.38
CA ASP A 99 21.11 -3.44 -5.39
C ASP A 99 21.31 -4.80 -6.06
N GLU A 100 22.36 -5.52 -5.68
CA GLU A 100 22.71 -6.82 -6.24
C GLU A 100 21.66 -7.90 -5.95
N ARG A 101 20.75 -7.65 -4.98
CA ARG A 101 19.62 -8.54 -4.70
C ARG A 101 18.51 -8.44 -5.76
N ILE A 102 18.53 -7.41 -6.60
CA ILE A 102 17.62 -7.29 -7.74
C ILE A 102 18.15 -8.19 -8.86
N VAL A 103 17.69 -9.44 -8.85
CA VAL A 103 18.08 -10.44 -9.84
C VAL A 103 17.20 -10.41 -11.09
N LEU A 104 16.04 -9.75 -11.02
CA LEU A 104 15.10 -9.56 -12.11
C LEU A 104 14.81 -8.05 -12.30
N PRO A 105 15.71 -7.27 -12.93
CA PRO A 105 15.46 -5.88 -13.24
C PRO A 105 14.23 -5.74 -14.14
N LEU A 106 13.29 -4.87 -13.75
CA LEU A 106 12.00 -4.73 -14.45
C LEU A 106 12.08 -3.73 -15.62
N LYS A 107 13.16 -3.80 -16.38
CA LYS A 107 13.44 -2.91 -17.52
C LYS A 107 12.23 -2.84 -18.46
N GLU A 108 11.92 -1.62 -18.91
CA GLU A 108 10.81 -1.31 -19.83
C GLU A 108 9.39 -1.57 -19.27
N LEU A 109 9.23 -2.18 -18.08
CA LEU A 109 7.92 -2.33 -17.47
C LEU A 109 7.36 -0.95 -17.08
N LYS A 110 6.22 -0.59 -17.66
CA LYS A 110 5.53 0.68 -17.39
C LYS A 110 4.61 0.55 -16.19
N VAL A 111 4.98 1.17 -15.09
CA VAL A 111 4.30 1.06 -13.80
C VAL A 111 3.63 2.37 -13.43
N ALA A 112 2.31 2.36 -13.19
CA ALA A 112 1.58 3.50 -12.66
C ALA A 112 1.64 3.51 -11.12
N PRO A 113 2.29 4.51 -10.48
CA PRO A 113 2.34 4.62 -9.03
C PRO A 113 1.00 5.14 -8.49
N TYR A 114 0.35 4.39 -7.60
CA TYR A 114 -0.89 4.79 -6.96
C TYR A 114 -0.79 4.78 -5.44
N TYR A 115 -0.66 5.96 -4.85
CA TYR A 115 -0.52 6.17 -3.41
C TYR A 115 -1.84 6.04 -2.65
N GLY A 116 -2.95 6.38 -3.33
CA GLY A 116 -4.21 6.63 -2.64
C GLY A 116 -4.16 7.89 -1.76
N CYS A 117 -5.13 8.06 -0.88
CA CYS A 117 -5.28 9.29 -0.10
C CYS A 117 -4.56 9.26 1.26
N LEU A 118 -4.57 8.13 1.97
CA LEU A 118 -4.18 8.07 3.39
C LEU A 118 -2.67 7.89 3.63
N LEU A 119 -1.87 7.57 2.63
CA LEU A 119 -0.43 7.61 2.78
C LEU A 119 0.09 9.05 2.86
N THR A 120 -0.55 9.95 2.14
CA THR A 120 -0.10 11.34 1.96
C THR A 120 -0.91 12.35 2.77
N ARG A 121 -1.99 11.92 3.46
CA ARG A 121 -2.87 12.78 4.26
C ARG A 121 -3.30 12.07 5.55
N PRO A 122 -3.33 12.79 6.71
CA PRO A 122 -2.90 14.18 6.89
C PRO A 122 -1.43 14.39 6.51
N ALA A 123 -1.05 15.65 6.20
CA ALA A 123 0.31 16.00 5.82
C ALA A 123 1.33 15.59 6.89
N GLY A 124 2.51 15.19 6.47
CA GLY A 124 3.56 14.80 7.39
C GLY A 124 4.83 14.34 6.67
N LEU A 125 4.93 13.04 6.33
CA LEU A 125 6.15 12.49 5.75
C LEU A 125 6.24 12.68 4.22
N TYR A 126 5.10 12.73 3.53
CA TYR A 126 5.06 12.83 2.06
C TYR A 126 4.32 14.07 1.62
N SER A 127 4.72 14.61 0.46
CA SER A 127 3.95 15.68 -0.19
C SER A 127 2.52 15.18 -0.46
N PRO A 128 1.48 15.91 0.00
CA PRO A 128 0.10 15.51 -0.25
C PRO A 128 -0.32 15.56 -1.72
N GLN A 129 0.38 16.35 -2.52
CA GLN A 129 0.04 16.62 -3.92
C GLN A 129 1.01 15.96 -4.89
N PHE A 130 2.31 16.00 -4.57
CA PHE A 130 3.39 15.55 -5.45
C PHE A 130 4.37 14.59 -4.76
N PRO A 131 3.89 13.46 -4.21
CA PRO A 131 4.80 12.45 -3.68
C PRO A 131 5.59 11.81 -4.82
N THR A 132 6.83 11.38 -4.55
CA THR A 132 7.73 10.77 -5.54
C THR A 132 8.38 9.48 -5.06
N ILE A 133 8.06 9.02 -3.86
CA ILE A 133 8.71 7.86 -3.24
C ILE A 133 8.39 6.54 -3.96
N LEU A 134 7.18 6.36 -4.52
CA LEU A 134 6.86 5.19 -5.35
C LEU A 134 7.59 5.23 -6.67
N GLU A 135 7.68 6.42 -7.30
CA GLU A 135 8.44 6.62 -8.53
C GLU A 135 9.93 6.34 -8.31
N GLU A 136 10.48 6.75 -7.16
CA GLU A 136 11.85 6.44 -6.77
C GLU A 136 12.05 4.92 -6.61
N LEU A 137 11.14 4.24 -5.91
CA LEU A 137 11.20 2.79 -5.76
C LEU A 137 11.10 2.07 -7.11
N ILE A 138 10.13 2.45 -7.96
CA ILE A 138 9.97 1.89 -9.30
C ILE A 138 11.27 2.05 -10.10
N GLY A 139 11.90 3.22 -10.04
CA GLY A 139 13.19 3.47 -10.70
C GLY A 139 14.33 2.61 -10.14
N ARG A 140 14.37 2.33 -8.83
CA ARG A 140 15.37 1.41 -8.24
C ARG A 140 15.21 -0.03 -8.72
N LEU A 141 13.99 -0.43 -9.09
CA LEU A 141 13.71 -1.72 -9.71
C LEU A 141 13.95 -1.73 -11.22
N GLU A 142 14.53 -0.66 -11.77
CA GLU A 142 14.77 -0.42 -13.20
C GLU A 142 13.49 -0.38 -14.06
N ALA A 143 12.30 -0.26 -13.44
CA ALA A 143 11.03 -0.06 -14.13
C ALA A 143 10.80 1.41 -14.49
N GLN A 144 9.84 1.67 -15.38
CA GLN A 144 9.50 3.00 -15.87
C GLN A 144 8.23 3.52 -15.17
N PRO A 145 8.31 4.54 -14.30
CA PRO A 145 7.13 5.12 -13.71
C PRO A 145 6.32 5.91 -14.75
N VAL A 146 5.02 5.66 -14.80
CA VAL A 146 4.09 6.37 -15.69
C VAL A 146 3.38 7.47 -14.92
N ALA A 147 3.24 8.64 -15.52
CA ALA A 147 2.54 9.76 -14.89
C ALA A 147 1.05 9.45 -14.72
N LEU A 148 0.57 9.56 -13.48
CA LEU A 148 -0.83 9.38 -13.11
C LEU A 148 -1.29 10.62 -12.32
N ARG A 149 -2.26 11.40 -12.86
CA ARG A 149 -2.78 12.61 -12.20
C ARG A 149 -3.51 12.27 -10.91
N HIS A 150 -4.26 11.16 -10.92
CA HIS A 150 -5.04 10.70 -9.78
C HIS A 150 -4.24 9.86 -8.77
N LYS A 151 -2.90 9.86 -8.82
CA LYS A 151 -2.06 9.01 -7.96
C LYS A 151 -2.29 9.20 -6.46
N THR A 152 -2.77 10.36 -6.02
CA THR A 152 -3.09 10.69 -4.61
C THR A 152 -4.59 10.85 -4.35
N SER A 153 -5.44 10.59 -5.33
CA SER A 153 -6.89 10.63 -5.18
C SER A 153 -7.41 9.47 -4.36
N CYS A 154 -8.61 9.62 -3.78
CA CYS A 154 -9.29 8.49 -3.14
C CYS A 154 -9.70 7.45 -4.19
N CYS A 155 -9.59 6.15 -3.86
CA CYS A 155 -10.07 5.05 -4.71
C CYS A 155 -11.59 4.85 -4.67
N GLY A 156 -12.31 5.59 -3.84
CA GLY A 156 -13.74 5.40 -3.58
C GLY A 156 -14.07 4.35 -2.53
N GLY A 157 -13.09 3.59 -2.03
CA GLY A 157 -13.33 2.49 -1.09
C GLY A 157 -14.15 2.86 0.16
N PRO A 158 -13.87 3.96 0.87
CA PRO A 158 -14.64 4.35 2.06
C PRO A 158 -16.10 4.67 1.80
N ILE A 159 -16.44 5.09 0.59
CA ILE A 159 -17.82 5.42 0.21
C ILE A 159 -18.51 4.32 -0.61
N PHE A 160 -17.82 3.18 -0.81
CA PHE A 160 -18.34 2.11 -1.68
C PHE A 160 -19.70 1.59 -1.21
N MET A 161 -19.89 1.36 0.09
CA MET A 161 -21.15 0.85 0.62
C MET A 161 -22.30 1.88 0.55
N PRO A 162 -22.12 3.15 1.02
CA PRO A 162 -23.20 4.13 1.01
C PRO A 162 -23.43 4.77 -0.37
N GLN A 163 -22.43 4.81 -1.26
CA GLN A 163 -22.50 5.51 -2.55
C GLN A 163 -21.75 4.72 -3.64
N GLU A 164 -22.24 3.50 -3.91
CA GLU A 164 -21.57 2.57 -4.82
C GLU A 164 -21.28 3.17 -6.20
N LYS A 165 -22.25 3.91 -6.80
CA LYS A 165 -22.08 4.51 -8.10
C LYS A 165 -20.91 5.49 -8.12
N ALA A 166 -20.84 6.42 -7.18
CA ALA A 166 -19.78 7.41 -7.11
C ALA A 166 -18.42 6.75 -6.86
N ALA A 167 -18.35 5.73 -6.00
CA ALA A 167 -17.14 4.97 -5.75
C ALA A 167 -16.63 4.26 -7.01
N ASN A 168 -17.55 3.66 -7.78
CA ASN A 168 -17.24 2.97 -9.04
C ASN A 168 -16.76 3.97 -10.11
N ASP A 169 -17.39 5.13 -10.24
CA ASP A 169 -16.99 6.17 -11.20
C ASP A 169 -15.56 6.66 -10.91
N ILE A 170 -15.21 6.86 -9.63
CA ILE A 170 -13.87 7.25 -9.19
C ILE A 170 -12.84 6.16 -9.52
N ALA A 171 -13.10 4.91 -9.13
CA ALA A 171 -12.18 3.81 -9.36
C ALA A 171 -11.92 3.59 -10.86
N PHE A 172 -13.00 3.64 -11.67
CA PHE A 172 -12.89 3.49 -13.11
C PHE A 172 -12.08 4.62 -13.76
N ALA A 173 -12.25 5.87 -13.31
CA ALA A 173 -11.47 7.00 -13.83
C ALA A 173 -9.96 6.81 -13.61
N ILE A 174 -9.55 6.28 -12.45
CA ILE A 174 -8.14 5.96 -12.14
C ILE A 174 -7.62 4.86 -13.08
N LEU A 175 -8.38 3.78 -13.25
CA LEU A 175 -8.02 2.66 -14.12
C LEU A 175 -7.92 3.11 -15.58
N ALA A 176 -8.89 3.88 -16.05
CA ALA A 176 -8.94 4.39 -17.43
C ALA A 176 -7.78 5.34 -17.72
N GLU A 177 -7.40 6.19 -16.75
CA GLU A 177 -6.23 7.07 -16.87
C GLU A 177 -4.93 6.26 -16.96
N ALA A 178 -4.73 5.27 -16.08
CA ALA A 178 -3.55 4.41 -16.13
C ALA A 178 -3.43 3.70 -17.49
N LYS A 179 -4.54 3.17 -18.01
CA LYS A 179 -4.59 2.56 -19.36
C LYS A 179 -4.23 3.56 -20.46
N ALA A 180 -4.79 4.76 -20.41
CA ALA A 180 -4.53 5.80 -21.41
C ALA A 180 -3.07 6.31 -21.35
N ALA A 181 -2.46 6.30 -20.17
CA ALA A 181 -1.05 6.64 -19.98
C ALA A 181 -0.09 5.51 -20.41
N GLY A 182 -0.61 4.36 -20.86
CA GLY A 182 0.17 3.22 -21.32
C GLY A 182 0.79 2.39 -20.19
N ALA A 183 0.24 2.46 -18.97
CA ALA A 183 0.68 1.60 -17.90
C ALA A 183 0.36 0.12 -18.19
N GLU A 184 1.30 -0.77 -17.89
CA GLU A 184 1.13 -2.22 -17.96
C GLU A 184 0.70 -2.81 -16.62
N VAL A 185 1.01 -2.11 -15.51
CA VAL A 185 0.63 -2.47 -14.15
C VAL A 185 0.42 -1.21 -13.31
N ILE A 186 -0.50 -1.28 -12.35
CA ILE A 186 -0.63 -0.28 -11.28
C ILE A 186 0.01 -0.85 -10.01
N VAL A 187 0.82 -0.07 -9.31
CA VAL A 187 1.34 -0.44 -8.00
C VAL A 187 0.68 0.38 -6.90
N THR A 188 0.21 -0.30 -5.85
CA THR A 188 -0.44 0.35 -4.71
C THR A 188 0.14 -0.09 -3.36
N VAL A 189 -0.15 0.70 -2.32
CA VAL A 189 0.33 0.53 -0.94
C VAL A 189 -0.81 0.42 0.08
N CYS A 190 -2.04 0.16 -0.41
CA CYS A 190 -3.23 0.13 0.43
C CYS A 190 -4.17 -1.01 0.02
N PRO A 191 -4.55 -1.92 0.95
CA PRO A 191 -5.46 -3.02 0.66
C PRO A 191 -6.83 -2.58 0.12
N LEU A 192 -7.37 -1.48 0.63
CA LEU A 192 -8.66 -0.97 0.15
C LEU A 192 -8.55 -0.41 -1.29
N CYS A 193 -7.42 0.19 -1.63
CA CYS A 193 -7.15 0.62 -3.00
C CYS A 193 -6.99 -0.57 -3.94
N HIS A 194 -6.28 -1.61 -3.49
CA HIS A 194 -6.16 -2.85 -4.24
C HIS A 194 -7.54 -3.50 -4.47
N LEU A 195 -8.37 -3.60 -3.44
CA LEU A 195 -9.74 -4.12 -3.55
C LEU A 195 -10.54 -3.37 -4.62
N MET A 196 -10.50 -2.03 -4.61
CA MET A 196 -11.27 -1.21 -5.54
C MET A 196 -10.75 -1.27 -6.99
N LEU A 197 -9.44 -1.34 -7.17
CA LEU A 197 -8.82 -1.26 -8.51
C LEU A 197 -8.57 -2.65 -9.12
N ASP A 198 -8.36 -3.69 -8.32
CA ASP A 198 -8.16 -5.07 -8.78
C ASP A 198 -9.46 -5.89 -8.71
N ALA A 199 -9.94 -6.19 -7.50
CA ALA A 199 -11.05 -7.11 -7.30
C ALA A 199 -12.38 -6.61 -7.90
N LYS A 200 -12.58 -5.30 -7.96
CA LYS A 200 -13.77 -4.69 -8.57
C LYS A 200 -13.63 -4.43 -10.06
N GLN A 201 -12.45 -4.59 -10.66
CA GLN A 201 -12.18 -4.16 -12.03
C GLN A 201 -13.14 -4.77 -13.04
N LYS A 202 -13.39 -6.08 -13.01
CA LYS A 202 -14.34 -6.75 -13.91
C LYS A 202 -15.76 -6.20 -13.80
N VAL A 203 -16.21 -5.88 -12.59
CA VAL A 203 -17.54 -5.29 -12.36
C VAL A 203 -17.61 -3.86 -12.91
N LEU A 204 -16.52 -3.10 -12.74
CA LEU A 204 -16.40 -1.74 -13.26
C LEU A 204 -16.43 -1.74 -14.80
N GLU A 205 -15.67 -2.63 -15.44
CA GLU A 205 -15.64 -2.82 -16.89
C GLU A 205 -17.01 -3.12 -17.47
N GLN A 206 -17.75 -4.05 -16.85
CA GLN A 206 -19.10 -4.39 -17.26
C GLN A 206 -20.07 -3.21 -17.13
N LYS A 207 -20.03 -2.49 -16.00
CA LYS A 207 -20.90 -1.33 -15.75
C LYS A 207 -20.61 -0.16 -16.71
N MET A 208 -19.36 0.02 -17.09
CA MET A 208 -18.90 1.12 -17.94
C MET A 208 -18.83 0.73 -19.44
N GLY A 209 -19.06 -0.54 -19.77
CA GLY A 209 -18.99 -1.04 -21.14
C GLY A 209 -17.61 -0.90 -21.80
N ARG A 210 -16.54 -0.92 -20.99
CA ARG A 210 -15.17 -0.72 -21.47
C ARG A 210 -14.18 -1.61 -20.72
N GLU A 211 -13.40 -2.39 -21.44
CA GLU A 211 -12.35 -3.24 -20.92
C GLU A 211 -11.09 -2.44 -20.59
N ILE A 212 -10.52 -2.69 -19.44
CA ILE A 212 -9.26 -2.11 -18.94
C ILE A 212 -8.16 -3.17 -18.87
N GLY A 213 -8.36 -4.21 -18.07
CA GLY A 213 -7.47 -5.37 -17.97
C GLY A 213 -6.06 -5.03 -17.49
N ILE A 214 -5.87 -4.07 -16.57
CA ILE A 214 -4.58 -3.73 -15.98
C ILE A 214 -4.41 -4.43 -14.64
N PRO A 215 -3.41 -5.30 -14.44
CA PRO A 215 -3.12 -5.88 -13.13
C PRO A 215 -2.76 -4.80 -12.12
N VAL A 216 -3.20 -4.98 -10.88
CA VAL A 216 -2.87 -4.09 -9.76
C VAL A 216 -2.06 -4.87 -8.74
N LEU A 217 -0.82 -4.48 -8.52
CA LEU A 217 0.09 -5.13 -7.59
C LEU A 217 0.23 -4.34 -6.29
N TYR A 218 0.42 -5.05 -5.19
CA TYR A 218 1.02 -4.42 -4.02
C TYR A 218 2.49 -4.09 -4.28
N VAL A 219 2.98 -3.02 -3.65
CA VAL A 219 4.40 -2.66 -3.72
C VAL A 219 5.31 -3.83 -3.30
N THR A 220 4.88 -4.64 -2.34
CA THR A 220 5.59 -5.84 -1.86
C THR A 220 5.67 -6.93 -2.92
N GLN A 221 4.64 -7.07 -3.76
CA GLN A 221 4.65 -8.00 -4.90
C GLN A 221 5.62 -7.52 -5.99
N LEU A 222 5.57 -6.23 -6.36
CA LEU A 222 6.47 -5.66 -7.37
C LEU A 222 7.93 -5.80 -6.97
N VAL A 223 8.27 -5.48 -5.74
CA VAL A 223 9.62 -5.65 -5.18
C VAL A 223 10.01 -7.13 -5.14
N GLY A 224 9.11 -8.00 -4.70
CA GLY A 224 9.36 -9.44 -4.66
C GLY A 224 9.64 -10.04 -6.03
N ILE A 225 8.95 -9.60 -7.08
CA ILE A 225 9.24 -9.99 -8.47
C ILE A 225 10.67 -9.59 -8.84
N ALA A 226 11.07 -8.34 -8.56
CA ALA A 226 12.41 -7.87 -8.87
C ALA A 226 13.52 -8.61 -8.10
N LEU A 227 13.19 -9.12 -6.90
CA LEU A 227 14.07 -9.98 -6.10
C LEU A 227 14.08 -11.44 -6.56
N GLY A 228 13.32 -11.81 -7.60
CA GLY A 228 13.26 -13.17 -8.14
C GLY A 228 12.40 -14.15 -7.34
N LEU A 229 11.52 -13.66 -6.48
CA LEU A 229 10.60 -14.52 -5.71
C LEU A 229 9.50 -15.10 -6.61
N GLY A 230 9.11 -16.35 -6.34
CA GLY A 230 8.14 -17.07 -7.15
C GLY A 230 6.70 -16.53 -7.05
N PRO A 231 5.86 -16.78 -8.08
CA PRO A 231 4.48 -16.30 -8.11
C PRO A 231 3.61 -16.80 -6.94
N GLU A 232 3.80 -18.06 -6.52
CA GLU A 232 3.11 -18.64 -5.36
C GLU A 232 3.50 -17.92 -4.07
N GLU A 233 4.78 -17.69 -3.88
CA GLU A 233 5.34 -17.01 -2.70
C GLU A 233 4.84 -15.58 -2.57
N LEU A 234 4.62 -14.92 -3.70
CA LEU A 234 4.09 -13.56 -3.79
C LEU A 234 2.55 -13.51 -3.83
N GLY A 235 1.87 -14.65 -3.89
CA GLY A 235 0.42 -14.72 -3.99
C GLY A 235 -0.14 -14.08 -5.26
N LEU A 236 0.59 -14.08 -6.38
CA LEU A 236 0.17 -13.41 -7.62
C LEU A 236 -1.11 -14.01 -8.23
N PHE A 237 -1.38 -15.27 -7.96
CA PHE A 237 -2.61 -15.95 -8.40
C PHE A 237 -3.87 -15.49 -7.66
N MET A 238 -3.73 -14.73 -6.58
CA MET A 238 -4.85 -14.16 -5.84
C MET A 238 -5.33 -12.82 -6.42
N ASN A 239 -4.58 -12.22 -7.34
CA ASN A 239 -5.01 -11.02 -8.05
C ASN A 239 -6.16 -11.35 -9.00
N SER A 240 -7.21 -10.52 -9.02
CA SER A 240 -8.40 -10.74 -9.86
C SER A 240 -8.11 -10.50 -11.34
N VAL A 241 -7.23 -9.56 -11.63
CA VAL A 241 -6.63 -9.38 -12.96
C VAL A 241 -5.23 -9.97 -12.90
N SER A 242 -5.02 -11.06 -13.63
CA SER A 242 -3.75 -11.82 -13.57
C SER A 242 -2.55 -10.95 -13.97
N PRO A 243 -1.54 -10.81 -13.12
CA PRO A 243 -0.29 -10.15 -13.47
C PRO A 243 0.68 -11.06 -14.25
N MET A 244 0.36 -12.36 -14.38
CA MET A 244 1.27 -13.35 -14.99
C MET A 244 1.78 -12.97 -16.37
N PRO A 245 0.95 -12.45 -17.32
CA PRO A 245 1.46 -12.05 -18.62
C PRO A 245 2.52 -10.94 -18.57
N VAL A 246 2.47 -10.07 -17.54
CA VAL A 246 3.47 -9.03 -17.33
C VAL A 246 4.74 -9.61 -16.71
N VAL A 247 4.58 -10.48 -15.73
CA VAL A 247 5.67 -11.15 -15.00
C VAL A 247 6.45 -12.07 -15.94
N GLU A 248 5.77 -12.90 -16.71
CA GLU A 248 6.40 -13.80 -17.70
C GLU A 248 7.24 -13.05 -18.72
N ARG A 249 6.74 -11.94 -19.26
CA ARG A 249 7.54 -11.08 -20.15
C ARG A 249 8.80 -10.53 -19.49
N ALA A 250 8.74 -10.21 -18.20
CA ALA A 250 9.93 -9.78 -17.47
C ALA A 250 10.95 -10.92 -17.34
N TYR A 251 10.53 -12.15 -17.06
CA TYR A 251 11.41 -13.33 -17.02
C TYR A 251 12.01 -13.66 -18.39
N GLU A 252 11.20 -13.62 -19.48
CA GLU A 252 11.68 -13.92 -20.83
C GLU A 252 12.76 -12.95 -21.33
N ARG A 253 12.73 -11.70 -20.88
CA ARG A 253 13.73 -10.68 -21.26
C ARG A 253 15.11 -11.01 -20.70
N ILE A 254 15.18 -11.46 -19.45
CA ILE A 254 16.46 -11.86 -18.83
C ILE A 254 17.03 -13.13 -19.46
N ALA A 255 16.17 -14.07 -19.85
CA ALA A 255 16.63 -15.27 -20.51
C ALA A 255 17.28 -15.01 -21.89
N LYS A 256 17.17 -13.79 -22.42
CA LYS A 256 17.72 -13.36 -23.72
C LYS A 256 18.95 -12.46 -23.59
N GLU A 257 19.26 -11.94 -22.39
CA GLU A 257 20.50 -11.20 -22.06
C GLU A 257 21.59 -12.16 -21.57
#